data_b96a6b78ec3826d4a83483584cbb37ab
#
_entry.id   b96a6b78ec3826d4a83483584cbb37ab
#
_cell.length_a   1.000
_cell.length_b   1.000
_cell.length_c   1.000
_cell.angle_alpha   90.00
_cell.angle_beta   90.00
_cell.angle_gamma   90.00
#
_symmetry.space_group_name_H-M   'P 1'
#
loop_
_entity.id
_entity.type
_entity.pdbx_description
1 polymer ?
#
loop_
_entity_poly.entity_id
_entity_poly.type
_entity_poly.pdbx_seq_one_letter_code
_entity_poly.pdbx_strand_id
1 'polypeptide(L)'
;MFHFDDPLDDGRLPLFLLFLAFVVTFVITRAITRLIRAGKGPFRDNVSGGLHIHHAVPGIILTIGGAFGSVAAAGRSPAAEISAILVGIGASLVLDEFALILHLKDVYWSREGQLSVQVVALTVAALGMAMLGFDPWSDATGA
;
A
#
# COMPACT_ATOMS: atom_id res chain seq x y z
N MET A 1 26.40 -7.06 -14.33
CA MET A 1 26.36 -7.84 -13.08
C MET A 1 25.51 -7.05 -12.11
N PHE A 2 24.32 -7.51 -11.81
CA PHE A 2 23.42 -6.80 -10.90
C PHE A 2 24.01 -6.91 -9.49
N HIS A 3 24.45 -5.79 -8.94
CA HIS A 3 24.88 -5.71 -7.56
C HIS A 3 23.61 -5.51 -6.74
N PHE A 4 23.21 -6.51 -5.99
CA PHE A 4 22.12 -6.37 -5.02
C PHE A 4 22.77 -5.82 -3.75
N ASP A 5 22.74 -4.50 -3.61
CA ASP A 5 23.12 -3.85 -2.36
C ASP A 5 22.08 -4.24 -1.29
N ASP A 6 22.54 -4.47 -0.06
CA ASP A 6 21.63 -4.80 1.03
C ASP A 6 20.66 -3.61 1.24
N PRO A 7 19.35 -3.79 1.05
CA PRO A 7 18.38 -2.70 1.19
C PRO A 7 18.36 -2.10 2.59
N LEU A 8 19.01 -2.73 3.54
CA LEU A 8 19.08 -2.28 4.93
C LEU A 8 20.28 -1.36 5.20
N ASP A 9 21.35 -1.44 4.38
CA ASP A 9 22.60 -0.72 4.63
C ASP A 9 22.63 0.73 4.08
N ASP A 10 21.81 1.05 3.07
CA ASP A 10 21.88 2.34 2.35
C ASP A 10 20.80 3.37 2.72
N GLY A 11 20.22 3.31 3.90
CA GLY A 11 19.11 4.21 4.26
C GLY A 11 17.80 3.90 3.53
N ARG A 12 17.72 2.75 2.85
CA ARG A 12 16.52 2.27 2.13
C ARG A 12 15.54 1.53 3.03
N LEU A 13 15.87 1.36 4.32
CA LEU A 13 15.00 0.69 5.28
C LEU A 13 13.57 1.24 5.30
N PRO A 14 13.32 2.55 5.28
CA PRO A 14 11.96 3.07 5.23
C PRO A 14 11.20 2.63 3.96
N LEU A 15 11.87 2.60 2.81
CA LEU A 15 11.24 2.15 1.56
C LEU A 15 10.93 0.65 1.61
N PHE A 16 11.82 -0.16 2.17
CA PHE A 16 11.57 -1.59 2.39
C PHE A 16 10.37 -1.82 3.29
N LEU A 17 10.28 -1.10 4.41
CA LEU A 17 9.17 -1.21 5.35
C LEU A 17 7.85 -0.75 4.75
N LEU A 18 7.86 0.30 3.93
CA LEU A 18 6.69 0.75 3.17
C LEU A 18 6.18 -0.38 2.26
N PHE A 19 7.06 -0.96 1.46
CA PHE A 19 6.72 -2.05 0.54
C PHE A 19 6.21 -3.28 1.30
N LEU A 20 6.90 -3.69 2.35
CA LEU A 20 6.50 -4.81 3.18
C LEU A 20 5.12 -4.59 3.80
N ALA A 21 4.90 -3.42 4.40
CA ALA A 21 3.61 -3.05 4.99
C ALA A 21 2.49 -3.04 3.95
N PHE A 22 2.77 -2.53 2.74
CA PHE A 22 1.83 -2.54 1.62
C PHE A 22 1.40 -3.97 1.25
N VAL A 23 2.36 -4.87 1.01
CA VAL A 23 2.09 -6.25 0.62
C VAL A 23 1.35 -7.02 1.72
N VAL A 24 1.83 -6.92 2.95
CA VAL A 24 1.21 -7.61 4.10
C VAL A 24 -0.24 -7.13 4.29
N THR A 25 -0.47 -5.81 4.25
CA THR A 25 -1.82 -5.25 4.37
C THR A 25 -2.72 -5.74 3.25
N PHE A 26 -2.25 -5.74 2.01
CA PHE A 26 -3.04 -6.24 0.88
C PHE A 26 -3.46 -7.69 1.06
N VAL A 27 -2.52 -8.56 1.43
CA VAL A 27 -2.81 -9.99 1.63
C VAL A 27 -3.83 -10.19 2.75
N ILE A 28 -3.65 -9.49 3.88
CA ILE A 28 -4.56 -9.58 5.02
C ILE A 28 -5.96 -9.09 4.64
N THR A 29 -6.05 -7.91 4.02
CA THR A 29 -7.34 -7.32 3.62
C THR A 29 -8.07 -8.23 2.65
N ARG A 30 -7.38 -8.78 1.65
CA ARG A 30 -7.98 -9.74 0.70
C ARG A 30 -8.41 -11.04 1.36
N ALA A 31 -7.67 -11.53 2.32
CA ALA A 31 -8.06 -12.73 3.08
C ALA A 31 -9.34 -12.46 3.89
N ILE A 32 -9.40 -11.33 4.61
CA ILE A 32 -10.56 -10.94 5.43
C ILE A 32 -11.80 -10.76 4.55
N THR A 33 -11.70 -10.00 3.46
CA THR A 33 -12.84 -9.76 2.56
C THR A 33 -13.35 -11.04 1.90
N ARG A 34 -12.46 -11.97 1.56
CA ARG A 34 -12.87 -13.30 1.07
C ARG A 34 -13.59 -14.12 2.14
N LEU A 35 -13.14 -14.06 3.40
CA LEU A 35 -13.80 -14.75 4.52
C LEU A 35 -15.19 -14.17 4.78
N ILE A 36 -15.33 -12.84 4.79
CA ILE A 36 -16.63 -12.15 4.93
C ILE A 36 -17.58 -12.62 3.83
N ARG A 37 -17.14 -12.60 2.58
CA ARG A 37 -17.96 -13.05 1.45
C ARG A 37 -18.38 -14.52 1.55
N ALA A 38 -17.50 -15.38 2.06
CA ALA A 38 -17.79 -16.80 2.27
C ALA A 38 -18.69 -17.05 3.50
N GLY A 39 -19.04 -16.02 4.27
CA GLY A 39 -19.78 -16.14 5.52
C GLY A 39 -19.03 -16.91 6.61
N LYS A 40 -17.70 -16.95 6.52
CA LYS A 40 -16.82 -17.70 7.42
C LYS A 40 -16.03 -16.76 8.32
N GLY A 41 -15.80 -17.18 9.57
CA GLY A 41 -14.97 -16.47 10.53
C GLY A 41 -15.72 -15.38 11.31
N PRO A 42 -15.01 -14.67 12.21
CA PRO A 42 -15.58 -13.67 13.10
C PRO A 42 -15.80 -12.31 12.43
N PHE A 43 -15.36 -12.15 11.18
CA PHE A 43 -15.38 -10.87 10.46
C PHE A 43 -16.75 -10.63 9.85
N ARG A 44 -17.22 -9.37 9.94
CA ARG A 44 -18.48 -8.89 9.36
C ARG A 44 -18.26 -7.54 8.71
N ASP A 45 -19.14 -7.19 7.77
CA ASP A 45 -19.13 -5.86 7.19
C ASP A 45 -19.27 -4.78 8.26
N ASN A 46 -18.47 -3.74 8.15
CA ASN A 46 -18.46 -2.66 9.11
C ASN A 46 -19.58 -1.64 8.76
N VAL A 47 -20.75 -1.87 9.33
CA VAL A 47 -21.89 -0.97 9.19
C VAL A 47 -22.16 -0.30 10.54
N SER A 48 -21.94 1.01 10.62
CA SER A 48 -22.20 1.81 11.79
C SER A 48 -23.33 2.82 11.51
N GLY A 49 -24.44 2.72 12.22
CA GLY A 49 -25.55 3.65 12.06
C GLY A 49 -26.16 3.72 10.66
N GLY A 50 -26.12 2.63 9.88
CA GLY A 50 -26.58 2.61 8.49
C GLY A 50 -25.58 3.14 7.46
N LEU A 51 -24.38 3.56 7.90
CA LEU A 51 -23.29 3.99 7.03
C LEU A 51 -22.30 2.83 6.84
N HIS A 52 -22.07 2.44 5.60
CA HIS A 52 -21.04 1.48 5.24
C HIS A 52 -19.70 2.22 5.12
N ILE A 53 -18.80 1.99 6.08
CA ILE A 53 -17.49 2.63 6.09
C ILE A 53 -16.51 1.74 5.33
N HIS A 54 -16.10 2.21 4.16
CA HIS A 54 -15.08 1.56 3.35
C HIS A 54 -13.69 1.74 3.96
N HIS A 55 -12.85 0.73 3.84
CA HIS A 55 -11.48 0.79 4.37
C HIS A 55 -10.56 1.75 3.59
N ALA A 56 -11.00 2.27 2.44
CA ALA A 56 -10.34 3.39 1.79
C ALA A 56 -10.28 4.65 2.69
N VAL A 57 -11.29 4.89 3.54
CA VAL A 57 -11.32 6.07 4.42
C VAL A 57 -10.16 6.07 5.41
N PRO A 58 -9.99 5.04 6.27
CA PRO A 58 -8.80 4.95 7.12
C PRO A 58 -7.51 4.86 6.29
N GLY A 59 -7.54 4.27 5.10
CA GLY A 59 -6.41 4.22 4.18
C GLY A 59 -5.93 5.62 3.78
N ILE A 60 -6.84 6.52 3.43
CA ILE A 60 -6.52 7.92 3.08
C ILE A 60 -5.90 8.64 4.29
N ILE A 61 -6.49 8.49 5.48
CA ILE A 61 -6.00 9.13 6.70
C ILE A 61 -4.57 8.67 7.01
N LEU A 62 -4.30 7.37 6.95
CA LEU A 62 -2.99 6.80 7.20
C LEU A 62 -1.96 7.24 6.16
N THR A 63 -2.35 7.29 4.89
CA THR A 63 -1.45 7.74 3.80
C THR A 63 -1.07 9.21 3.99
N ILE A 64 -2.05 10.08 4.24
CA ILE A 64 -1.81 11.50 4.44
C ILE A 64 -0.97 11.72 5.71
N GLY A 65 -1.35 11.12 6.83
CA GLY A 65 -0.61 11.23 8.10
C GLY A 65 0.83 10.74 7.97
N GLY A 66 1.02 9.59 7.31
CA GLY A 66 2.35 9.05 7.03
C GLY A 66 3.18 9.94 6.11
N ALA A 67 2.56 10.53 5.08
CA ALA A 67 3.26 11.45 4.17
C ALA A 67 3.74 12.70 4.91
N PHE A 68 2.90 13.35 5.70
CA PHE A 68 3.29 14.48 6.55
C PHE A 68 4.36 14.08 7.57
N GLY A 69 4.21 12.93 8.20
CA GLY A 69 5.20 12.38 9.13
C GLY A 69 6.56 12.16 8.48
N SER A 70 6.58 11.66 7.25
CA SER A 70 7.81 11.44 6.48
C SER A 70 8.55 12.74 6.18
N VAL A 71 7.82 13.78 5.78
CA VAL A 71 8.40 15.13 5.57
C VAL A 71 8.94 15.70 6.89
N ALA A 72 8.19 15.59 7.98
CA ALA A 72 8.62 16.05 9.29
C ALA A 72 9.82 15.28 9.84
N ALA A 73 9.89 13.98 9.58
CA ALA A 73 11.01 13.13 10.01
C ALA A 73 12.31 13.51 9.32
N ALA A 74 12.27 14.01 8.07
CA ALA A 74 13.45 14.37 7.27
C ALA A 74 14.52 13.27 7.29
N GLY A 75 14.11 12.02 7.09
CA GLY A 75 14.98 10.85 7.10
C GLY A 75 15.45 10.37 8.47
N ARG A 76 15.01 10.99 9.57
CA ARG A 76 15.45 10.59 10.92
C ARG A 76 14.67 9.38 11.44
N SER A 77 15.42 8.37 11.88
CA SER A 77 14.91 7.19 12.57
C SER A 77 14.45 7.54 14.01
N PRO A 78 13.43 6.88 14.57
CA PRO A 78 12.54 5.88 13.95
C PRO A 78 11.33 6.50 13.23
N ALA A 79 11.23 7.83 13.16
CA ALA A 79 10.08 8.52 12.61
C ALA A 79 9.90 8.28 11.10
N ALA A 80 10.99 8.16 10.36
CA ALA A 80 10.96 7.87 8.93
C ALA A 80 10.37 6.48 8.64
N GLU A 81 10.78 5.47 9.40
CA GLU A 81 10.31 4.09 9.28
C GLU A 81 8.83 3.96 9.64
N ILE A 82 8.43 4.58 10.76
CA ILE A 82 7.02 4.58 11.19
C ILE A 82 6.14 5.24 10.12
N SER A 83 6.58 6.38 9.60
CA SER A 83 5.86 7.11 8.56
C SER A 83 5.74 6.29 7.27
N ALA A 84 6.80 5.60 6.88
CA ALA A 84 6.81 4.71 5.72
C ALA A 84 5.83 3.54 5.87
N ILE A 85 5.77 2.92 7.05
CA ILE A 85 4.81 1.85 7.35
C ILE A 85 3.37 2.39 7.24
N LEU A 86 3.07 3.56 7.80
CA LEU A 86 1.74 4.17 7.70
C LEU A 86 1.33 4.44 6.26
N VAL A 87 2.25 4.95 5.43
CA VAL A 87 2.02 5.15 3.99
C VAL A 87 1.75 3.81 3.30
N GLY A 88 2.53 2.78 3.58
CA GLY A 88 2.37 1.46 2.98
C GLY A 88 1.01 0.83 3.29
N ILE A 89 0.60 0.85 4.56
CA ILE A 89 -0.72 0.38 5.00
C ILE A 89 -1.82 1.18 4.31
N GLY A 90 -1.75 2.51 4.40
CA GLY A 90 -2.78 3.40 3.87
C GLY A 90 -2.95 3.27 2.36
N ALA A 91 -1.86 3.29 1.62
CA ALA A 91 -1.87 3.14 0.16
C ALA A 91 -2.45 1.79 -0.28
N SER A 92 -2.13 0.71 0.44
CA SER A 92 -2.68 -0.62 0.16
C SER A 92 -4.21 -0.65 0.32
N LEU A 93 -4.73 -0.07 1.41
CA LEU A 93 -6.17 0.00 1.65
C LEU A 93 -6.91 0.82 0.59
N VAL A 94 -6.33 1.95 0.17
CA VAL A 94 -6.92 2.80 -0.88
C VAL A 94 -6.92 2.09 -2.22
N LEU A 95 -5.80 1.48 -2.62
CA LEU A 95 -5.69 0.81 -3.91
C LEU A 95 -6.51 -0.48 -3.99
N ASP A 96 -6.74 -1.15 -2.85
CA ASP A 96 -7.63 -2.31 -2.81
C ASP A 96 -9.07 -1.94 -3.19
N GLU A 97 -9.52 -0.73 -2.89
CA GLU A 97 -10.84 -0.19 -3.27
C GLU A 97 -10.78 0.77 -4.47
N PHE A 98 -9.74 0.70 -5.30
CA PHE A 98 -9.57 1.61 -6.44
C PHE A 98 -10.79 1.66 -7.36
N ALA A 99 -11.39 0.51 -7.68
CA ALA A 99 -12.56 0.45 -8.53
C ALA A 99 -13.78 1.13 -7.92
N LEU A 100 -13.95 1.03 -6.58
CA LEU A 100 -15.00 1.73 -5.87
C LEU A 100 -14.83 3.25 -5.97
N ILE A 101 -13.60 3.73 -5.75
CA ILE A 101 -13.27 5.16 -5.83
C ILE A 101 -13.54 5.69 -7.24
N LEU A 102 -13.14 4.93 -8.27
CA LEU A 102 -13.29 5.32 -9.67
C LEU A 102 -14.76 5.40 -10.10
N HIS A 103 -15.58 4.46 -9.67
CA HIS A 103 -16.97 4.34 -10.11
C HIS A 103 -17.99 4.89 -9.12
N LEU A 104 -17.59 5.22 -7.90
CA LEU A 104 -18.47 5.60 -6.79
C LEU A 104 -19.61 4.59 -6.56
N LYS A 105 -19.34 3.33 -6.85
CA LYS A 105 -20.26 2.20 -6.66
C LYS A 105 -19.53 1.05 -5.98
N ASP A 106 -20.26 0.27 -5.19
CA ASP A 106 -19.71 -0.98 -4.64
C ASP A 106 -19.66 -2.05 -5.73
N VAL A 107 -18.53 -2.14 -6.40
CA VAL A 107 -18.27 -3.06 -7.53
C VAL A 107 -17.16 -4.06 -7.20
N TYR A 108 -16.87 -4.25 -5.91
CA TYR A 108 -15.71 -5.01 -5.42
C TYR A 108 -15.58 -6.41 -6.03
N TRP A 109 -16.70 -7.07 -6.32
CA TRP A 109 -16.75 -8.44 -6.84
C TRP A 109 -17.06 -8.52 -8.34
N SER A 110 -17.20 -7.41 -9.01
CA SER A 110 -17.43 -7.31 -10.44
C SER A 110 -16.11 -7.32 -11.25
N ARG A 111 -16.22 -7.09 -12.55
CA ARG A 111 -15.05 -6.87 -13.42
C ARG A 111 -14.21 -5.68 -12.96
N GLU A 112 -14.84 -4.65 -12.44
CA GLU A 112 -14.21 -3.44 -11.91
C GLU A 112 -13.40 -3.74 -10.64
N GLY A 113 -13.86 -4.68 -9.82
CA GLY A 113 -13.09 -5.17 -8.67
C GLY A 113 -11.80 -5.89 -9.09
N GLN A 114 -11.80 -6.55 -10.27
CA GLN A 114 -10.58 -7.11 -10.86
C GLN A 114 -9.59 -6.03 -11.27
N LEU A 115 -10.07 -4.85 -11.71
CA LEU A 115 -9.22 -3.71 -12.00
C LEU A 115 -8.44 -3.26 -10.75
N SER A 116 -9.07 -3.24 -9.58
CA SER A 116 -8.37 -2.96 -8.32
C SER A 116 -7.23 -3.94 -8.06
N VAL A 117 -7.45 -5.23 -8.30
CA VAL A 117 -6.38 -6.25 -8.17
C VAL A 117 -5.23 -6.00 -9.13
N GLN A 118 -5.54 -5.65 -10.38
CA GLN A 118 -4.51 -5.34 -11.38
C GLN A 118 -3.71 -4.09 -11.00
N VAL A 119 -4.37 -3.03 -10.55
CA VAL A 119 -3.70 -1.79 -10.08
C VAL A 119 -2.79 -2.09 -8.92
N VAL A 120 -3.24 -2.87 -7.93
CA VAL A 120 -2.40 -3.27 -6.79
C VAL A 120 -1.22 -4.11 -7.26
N ALA A 121 -1.42 -5.08 -8.15
CA ALA A 121 -0.34 -5.92 -8.67
C ALA A 121 0.71 -5.09 -9.42
N LEU A 122 0.29 -4.12 -10.25
CA LEU A 122 1.19 -3.19 -10.94
C LEU A 122 1.96 -2.30 -9.95
N THR A 123 1.28 -1.81 -8.91
CA THR A 123 1.93 -1.01 -7.85
C THR A 123 2.98 -1.81 -7.11
N VAL A 124 2.66 -3.06 -6.74
CA VAL A 124 3.62 -3.97 -6.10
C VAL A 124 4.84 -4.22 -6.99
N ALA A 125 4.60 -4.47 -8.28
CA ALA A 125 5.70 -4.68 -9.23
C ALA A 125 6.58 -3.43 -9.38
N ALA A 126 5.97 -2.25 -9.49
CA ALA A 126 6.69 -0.98 -9.61
C ALA A 126 7.51 -0.67 -8.35
N LEU A 127 6.92 -0.84 -7.16
CA LEU A 127 7.63 -0.66 -5.89
C LEU A 127 8.76 -1.70 -5.74
N GLY A 128 8.51 -2.95 -6.14
CA GLY A 128 9.54 -3.99 -6.14
C GLY A 128 10.73 -3.65 -7.05
N MET A 129 10.47 -3.14 -8.25
CA MET A 129 11.53 -2.67 -9.16
C MET A 129 12.31 -1.49 -8.58
N ALA A 130 11.61 -0.52 -7.98
CA ALA A 130 12.25 0.60 -7.32
C ALA A 130 13.17 0.15 -6.18
N MET A 131 12.77 -0.87 -5.42
CA MET A 131 13.58 -1.44 -4.35
C MET A 131 14.80 -2.22 -4.86
N LEU A 132 14.69 -2.85 -6.02
CA LEU A 132 15.78 -3.59 -6.64
C LEU A 132 16.85 -2.65 -7.24
N GLY A 133 16.70 -1.34 -7.06
CA GLY A 133 17.71 -0.37 -7.49
C GLY A 133 17.65 -0.04 -8.97
N PHE A 134 16.47 -0.17 -9.61
CA PHE A 134 16.27 0.39 -10.92
C PHE A 134 16.37 1.92 -10.80
N ASP A 135 17.54 2.45 -11.04
CA ASP A 135 17.78 3.89 -11.13
C ASP A 135 17.90 4.29 -12.60
N PRO A 136 16.79 4.78 -13.21
CA PRO A 136 16.81 5.20 -14.62
C PRO A 136 17.64 6.47 -14.85
N TRP A 137 18.12 7.10 -13.79
CA TRP A 137 18.88 8.36 -13.84
C TRP A 137 20.38 8.16 -13.57
N SER A 138 20.81 6.99 -13.13
CA SER A 138 22.22 6.72 -12.80
C SER A 138 23.15 6.86 -14.02
N ASP A 139 22.64 6.56 -15.21
CA ASP A 139 23.42 6.68 -16.45
C ASP A 139 23.46 8.11 -17.03
N ALA A 140 22.60 9.01 -16.56
CA ALA A 140 22.51 10.38 -17.06
C ALA A 140 23.54 11.33 -16.42
N THR A 141 24.16 10.93 -15.30
CA THR A 141 25.13 11.76 -14.55
C THR A 141 26.57 11.26 -14.68
N GLY A 142 26.78 10.19 -15.43
CA GLY A 142 28.11 9.58 -15.70
C GLY A 142 28.87 10.23 -16.86
N ALA A 143 28.84 11.57 -16.95
CA ALA A 143 29.71 12.33 -17.84
C ALA A 143 30.55 13.32 -17.07
#